data_9176d7c289b7a433e849da57c24df47c
#
_entry.id   9176d7c289b7a433e849da57c24df47c
#
_cell.length_a   1.000
_cell.length_b   1.000
_cell.length_c   1.000
_cell.angle_alpha   90.00
_cell.angle_beta   90.00
_cell.angle_gamma   90.00
#
_symmetry.space_group_name_H-M   'P 1'
#
loop_
_entity.id
_entity.type
_entity.pdbx_description
1 polymer ?
#
loop_
_entity_poly.entity_id
_entity_poly.type
_entity_poly.pdbx_seq_one_letter_code
_entity_poly.pdbx_strand_id
1 'polypeptide(L)'
;MLQVLRLEKVIENRSVLSIGQLDVGAGEVVAVIGPAHSGKSLLVRLLAGIVLPSGGSVLLDGQPFSSPAARRHIGALFEEDLLYERHTARGNLDFYCQLQKLPRERDRVNKALALVGLSDQAQKPVTKLSQIAQRRLAFVRVLMGQHAVMLLDQPTLRTDMDTRDLFARLITQAASEGTAILITEEDLSWVSKCCTRVVELEDGRVSNSYALEGGQGDAPAPERLVPFKVPARKEDRIMLFDPGELLFATSRDGKTVLRTASEEATTNLTLQELEGRLTGRGFFKAHRAYLVNLQHVKAVIQFTRNSYTLQLDDKEETMIPLSKQSEKELRALLGY
;
A
#
# COMPACT_ATOMS: atom_id res chain seq x y z
N MET A 1 8.91 -11.72 9.43
CA MET A 1 8.04 -10.51 9.34
C MET A 1 8.86 -9.35 8.80
N LEU A 2 8.42 -8.71 7.73
CA LEU A 2 8.99 -7.49 7.18
C LEU A 2 8.29 -6.28 7.79
N GLN A 3 9.06 -5.31 8.28
CA GLN A 3 8.53 -4.07 8.87
C GLN A 3 9.20 -2.85 8.22
N VAL A 4 8.40 -1.90 7.84
CA VAL A 4 8.83 -0.61 7.26
C VAL A 4 8.40 0.50 8.21
N LEU A 5 9.35 1.29 8.68
CA LEU A 5 9.11 2.34 9.65
C LEU A 5 9.63 3.68 9.12
N ARG A 6 8.73 4.63 8.89
CA ARG A 6 9.01 6.00 8.43
C ARG A 6 9.99 6.04 7.25
N LEU A 7 9.81 5.09 6.29
CA LEU A 7 10.68 4.97 5.13
C LEU A 7 10.47 6.17 4.21
N GLU A 8 11.53 6.86 3.91
CA GLU A 8 11.50 8.04 3.04
C GLU A 8 12.58 7.97 1.97
N LYS A 9 12.22 8.41 0.77
CA LYS A 9 13.17 8.66 -0.32
C LYS A 9 12.99 10.06 -0.88
N VAL A 10 14.07 10.84 -0.80
CA VAL A 10 14.17 12.18 -1.36
C VAL A 10 15.08 12.14 -2.58
N ILE A 11 14.64 12.74 -3.67
CA ILE A 11 15.41 12.93 -4.91
C ILE A 11 15.28 14.41 -5.28
N GLU A 12 16.40 15.10 -5.53
CA GLU A 12 16.42 16.51 -5.92
C GLU A 12 15.57 17.42 -4.98
N ASN A 13 15.72 17.22 -3.67
CA ASN A 13 14.97 17.93 -2.61
C ASN A 13 13.44 17.72 -2.65
N ARG A 14 12.95 16.70 -3.36
CA ARG A 14 11.54 16.30 -3.36
C ARG A 14 11.38 14.92 -2.73
N SER A 15 10.44 14.79 -1.79
CA SER A 15 10.06 13.49 -1.25
C SER A 15 9.26 12.75 -2.32
N VAL A 16 9.85 11.68 -2.88
CA VAL A 16 9.24 10.85 -3.93
C VAL A 16 8.58 9.60 -3.38
N LEU A 17 8.91 9.23 -2.13
CA LEU A 17 8.26 8.15 -1.39
C LEU A 17 8.30 8.47 0.10
N SER A 18 7.18 8.31 0.79
CA SER A 18 7.05 8.50 2.23
C SER A 18 6.04 7.50 2.79
N ILE A 19 6.54 6.41 3.38
CA ILE A 19 5.74 5.34 3.98
C ILE A 19 5.87 5.43 5.50
N GLY A 20 4.80 5.79 6.18
CA GLY A 20 4.81 5.90 7.65
C GLY A 20 5.06 4.56 8.32
N GLN A 21 4.23 3.57 7.99
CA GLN A 21 4.34 2.19 8.44
C GLN A 21 3.78 1.24 7.39
N LEU A 22 4.46 0.12 7.16
CA LEU A 22 3.99 -0.99 6.34
C LEU A 22 4.62 -2.28 6.87
N ASP A 23 3.79 -3.19 7.34
CA ASP A 23 4.22 -4.48 7.88
C ASP A 23 3.73 -5.60 6.97
N VAL A 24 4.51 -6.65 6.79
CA VAL A 24 4.10 -7.89 6.11
C VAL A 24 4.43 -9.07 7.01
N GLY A 25 3.39 -9.73 7.49
CA GLY A 25 3.50 -10.89 8.37
C GLY A 25 4.03 -12.14 7.68
N ALA A 26 4.51 -13.11 8.45
CA ALA A 26 4.81 -14.44 7.92
C ALA A 26 3.52 -15.08 7.37
N GLY A 27 3.58 -15.60 6.14
CA GLY A 27 2.41 -16.17 5.47
C GLY A 27 1.41 -15.14 4.93
N GLU A 28 1.66 -13.86 5.10
CA GLU A 28 0.81 -12.78 4.55
C GLU A 28 1.25 -12.43 3.13
N VAL A 29 0.26 -12.18 2.27
CA VAL A 29 0.48 -11.64 0.91
C VAL A 29 -0.14 -10.26 0.83
N VAL A 30 0.70 -9.23 0.77
CA VAL A 30 0.27 -7.84 0.67
C VAL A 30 0.48 -7.33 -0.73
N ALA A 31 -0.58 -6.82 -1.36
CA ALA A 31 -0.49 -6.12 -2.63
C ALA A 31 -0.37 -4.61 -2.41
N VAL A 32 0.58 -3.98 -3.08
CA VAL A 32 0.68 -2.53 -3.21
C VAL A 32 0.19 -2.16 -4.60
N ILE A 33 -0.95 -1.48 -4.67
CA ILE A 33 -1.56 -1.02 -5.91
C ILE A 33 -1.50 0.51 -6.01
N GLY A 34 -1.66 1.04 -7.20
CA GLY A 34 -1.67 2.48 -7.44
C GLY A 34 -1.41 2.80 -8.91
N PRO A 35 -1.60 4.04 -9.33
CA PRO A 35 -1.35 4.45 -10.71
C PRO A 35 0.12 4.28 -11.12
N ALA A 36 0.40 4.37 -12.42
CA ALA A 36 1.76 4.44 -12.92
C ALA A 36 2.51 5.60 -12.24
N HIS A 37 3.80 5.38 -11.95
CA HIS A 37 4.67 6.37 -11.27
C HIS A 37 4.30 6.70 -9.81
N SER A 38 3.38 5.97 -9.17
CA SER A 38 3.05 6.18 -7.74
C SER A 38 4.17 5.80 -6.76
N GLY A 39 5.28 5.20 -7.24
CA GLY A 39 6.42 4.80 -6.41
C GLY A 39 6.50 3.31 -6.07
N LYS A 40 5.62 2.45 -6.63
CA LYS A 40 5.57 0.99 -6.37
C LYS A 40 6.93 0.31 -6.58
N SER A 41 7.51 0.44 -7.77
CA SER A 41 8.80 -0.18 -8.10
C SER A 41 9.96 0.43 -7.29
N LEU A 42 9.87 1.72 -6.94
CA LEU A 42 10.84 2.36 -6.04
C LEU A 42 10.76 1.74 -4.63
N LEU A 43 9.55 1.50 -4.13
CA LEU A 43 9.36 0.81 -2.84
C LEU A 43 10.02 -0.57 -2.87
N VAL A 44 9.75 -1.40 -3.89
CA VAL A 44 10.38 -2.73 -4.02
C VAL A 44 11.92 -2.62 -4.05
N ARG A 45 12.47 -1.69 -4.79
CA ARG A 45 13.94 -1.47 -4.86
C ARG A 45 14.55 -1.02 -3.52
N LEU A 46 13.84 -0.20 -2.75
CA LEU A 46 14.22 0.19 -1.39
C LEU A 46 14.19 -1.00 -0.45
N LEU A 47 13.11 -1.79 -0.49
CA LEU A 47 12.95 -2.99 0.35
C LEU A 47 13.95 -4.10 -0.04
N ALA A 48 14.32 -4.21 -1.30
CA ALA A 48 15.38 -5.11 -1.76
C ALA A 48 16.81 -4.61 -1.42
N GLY A 49 16.94 -3.38 -0.91
CA GLY A 49 18.23 -2.77 -0.57
C GLY A 49 19.08 -2.39 -1.80
N ILE A 50 18.48 -2.28 -3.00
CA ILE A 50 19.15 -1.81 -4.21
C ILE A 50 19.28 -0.29 -4.18
N VAL A 51 18.25 0.39 -3.69
CA VAL A 51 18.24 1.83 -3.44
C VAL A 51 18.29 2.06 -1.94
N LEU A 52 19.14 2.98 -1.48
CA LEU A 52 19.20 3.35 -0.08
C LEU A 52 18.10 4.37 0.25
N PRO A 53 17.40 4.23 1.37
CA PRO A 53 16.45 5.23 1.82
C PRO A 53 17.16 6.53 2.22
N SER A 54 16.45 7.65 2.18
CA SER A 54 16.90 8.94 2.72
C SER A 54 16.61 9.07 4.21
N GLY A 55 15.61 8.33 4.72
CA GLY A 55 15.21 8.28 6.11
C GLY A 55 14.41 7.03 6.41
N GLY A 56 14.21 6.77 7.70
CA GLY A 56 13.48 5.60 8.17
C GLY A 56 14.28 4.31 8.18
N SER A 57 13.60 3.19 8.39
CA SER A 57 14.25 1.88 8.48
C SER A 57 13.35 0.77 7.95
N VAL A 58 14.01 -0.29 7.45
CA VAL A 58 13.41 -1.56 7.09
C VAL A 58 13.97 -2.61 8.04
N LEU A 59 13.10 -3.37 8.68
CA LEU A 59 13.46 -4.43 9.61
C LEU A 59 12.97 -5.77 9.07
N LEU A 60 13.78 -6.80 9.27
CA LEU A 60 13.41 -8.20 9.08
C LEU A 60 13.50 -8.90 10.43
N ASP A 61 12.38 -9.41 10.92
CA ASP A 61 12.28 -10.02 12.27
C ASP A 61 12.87 -9.14 13.39
N GLY A 62 12.57 -7.83 13.32
CA GLY A 62 13.04 -6.82 14.27
C GLY A 62 14.52 -6.42 14.10
N GLN A 63 15.24 -6.99 13.14
CA GLN A 63 16.65 -6.65 12.88
C GLN A 63 16.76 -5.72 11.67
N PRO A 64 17.61 -4.68 11.73
CA PRO A 64 17.82 -3.77 10.60
C PRO A 64 18.28 -4.52 9.35
N PHE A 65 17.64 -4.23 8.23
CA PHE A 65 17.91 -4.84 6.93
C PHE A 65 19.23 -4.37 6.25
N SER A 66 20.06 -3.62 6.95
CA SER A 66 21.29 -3.03 6.40
C SER A 66 22.40 -4.04 6.13
N SER A 67 22.37 -5.24 6.75
CA SER A 67 23.46 -6.22 6.63
C SER A 67 23.33 -7.09 5.36
N PRO A 68 24.46 -7.47 4.72
CA PRO A 68 24.46 -8.41 3.60
C PRO A 68 23.85 -9.79 3.96
N ALA A 69 23.93 -10.18 5.22
CA ALA A 69 23.35 -11.43 5.72
C ALA A 69 21.82 -11.39 5.68
N ALA A 70 21.19 -10.29 6.13
CA ALA A 70 19.74 -10.10 6.08
C ALA A 70 19.20 -10.10 4.64
N ARG A 71 19.93 -9.51 3.69
CA ARG A 71 19.53 -9.47 2.28
C ARG A 71 19.41 -10.83 1.61
N ARG A 72 20.10 -11.86 2.09
CA ARG A 72 19.98 -13.25 1.56
C ARG A 72 18.63 -13.87 1.86
N HIS A 73 17.92 -13.36 2.86
CA HIS A 73 16.58 -13.82 3.22
C HIS A 73 15.46 -13.15 2.40
N ILE A 74 15.83 -12.27 1.45
CA ILE A 74 14.88 -11.63 0.54
C ILE A 74 15.09 -12.13 -0.88
N GLY A 75 14.03 -12.67 -1.46
CA GLY A 75 13.93 -12.93 -2.89
C GLY A 75 13.21 -11.77 -3.59
N ALA A 76 13.73 -11.32 -4.72
CA ALA A 76 13.10 -10.23 -5.46
C ALA A 76 12.94 -10.58 -6.94
N LEU A 77 11.73 -10.36 -7.47
CA LEU A 77 11.39 -10.30 -8.88
C LEU A 77 11.14 -8.84 -9.22
N PHE A 78 11.90 -8.31 -10.17
CA PHE A 78 11.71 -6.94 -10.66
C PHE A 78 10.91 -6.92 -11.95
N GLU A 79 10.53 -5.74 -12.40
CA GLU A 79 9.91 -5.55 -13.70
C GLU A 79 10.82 -6.08 -14.82
N GLU A 80 12.13 -5.86 -14.69
CA GLU A 80 13.14 -6.50 -15.51
C GLU A 80 13.43 -7.92 -14.98
N ASP A 81 13.41 -8.92 -15.85
CA ASP A 81 13.60 -10.33 -15.48
C ASP A 81 15.02 -10.64 -14.96
N LEU A 82 16.01 -9.80 -15.27
CA LEU A 82 17.41 -9.91 -14.84
C LEU A 82 17.99 -11.32 -15.04
N LEU A 83 17.72 -11.92 -16.19
CA LEU A 83 18.25 -13.23 -16.56
C LEU A 83 19.61 -13.08 -17.27
N TYR A 84 20.46 -14.07 -17.10
CA TYR A 84 21.73 -14.14 -17.83
C TYR A 84 21.50 -14.63 -19.25
N GLU A 85 21.52 -13.73 -20.21
CA GLU A 85 21.15 -14.00 -21.62
C GLU A 85 22.01 -15.07 -22.30
N ARG A 86 23.28 -15.20 -21.91
CA ARG A 86 24.22 -16.18 -22.46
C ARG A 86 24.02 -17.59 -21.90
N HIS A 87 23.21 -17.73 -20.86
CA HIS A 87 22.92 -19.02 -20.24
C HIS A 87 21.64 -19.62 -20.84
N THR A 88 21.53 -20.94 -20.75
CA THR A 88 20.26 -21.64 -20.97
C THR A 88 19.31 -21.40 -19.79
N ALA A 89 18.02 -21.78 -19.93
CA ALA A 89 17.06 -21.75 -18.81
C ALA A 89 17.62 -22.50 -17.59
N ARG A 90 18.12 -23.72 -17.80
CA ARG A 90 18.78 -24.52 -16.76
C ARG A 90 19.99 -23.78 -16.17
N GLY A 91 20.90 -23.32 -17.03
CA GLY A 91 22.13 -22.64 -16.62
C GLY A 91 21.88 -21.40 -15.76
N ASN A 92 20.78 -20.67 -15.98
CA ASN A 92 20.37 -19.56 -15.12
C ASN A 92 20.01 -20.04 -13.70
N LEU A 93 19.25 -21.10 -13.59
CA LEU A 93 18.83 -21.65 -12.29
C LEU A 93 20.01 -22.31 -11.55
N ASP A 94 20.86 -23.05 -12.27
CA ASP A 94 22.08 -23.65 -11.69
C ASP A 94 23.02 -22.57 -11.14
N PHE A 95 23.22 -21.50 -11.90
CA PHE A 95 24.04 -20.36 -11.45
C PHE A 95 23.45 -19.69 -10.22
N TYR A 96 22.13 -19.47 -10.19
CA TYR A 96 21.44 -18.90 -9.05
C TYR A 96 21.57 -19.77 -7.80
N CYS A 97 21.42 -21.09 -7.94
CA CYS A 97 21.63 -22.02 -6.82
C CYS A 97 23.05 -21.92 -6.24
N GLN A 98 24.09 -21.78 -7.09
CA GLN A 98 25.46 -21.60 -6.66
C GLN A 98 25.66 -20.25 -5.94
N LEU A 99 25.10 -19.15 -6.51
CA LEU A 99 25.19 -17.82 -5.93
C LEU A 99 24.55 -17.75 -4.53
N GLN A 100 23.40 -18.37 -4.37
CA GLN A 100 22.67 -18.42 -3.11
C GLN A 100 23.19 -19.51 -2.14
N LYS A 101 24.17 -20.31 -2.57
CA LYS A 101 24.72 -21.43 -1.81
C LYS A 101 23.63 -22.42 -1.36
N LEU A 102 22.62 -22.63 -2.22
CA LEU A 102 21.54 -23.57 -1.92
C LEU A 102 22.10 -25.01 -1.84
N PRO A 103 21.54 -25.85 -0.97
CA PRO A 103 21.95 -27.24 -0.89
C PRO A 103 21.89 -27.94 -2.24
N ARG A 104 22.92 -28.75 -2.57
CA ARG A 104 22.94 -29.51 -3.83
C ARG A 104 21.92 -30.65 -3.77
N GLU A 105 20.72 -30.35 -4.28
CA GLU A 105 19.67 -31.33 -4.50
C GLU A 105 19.64 -31.65 -6.00
N ARG A 106 19.85 -32.95 -6.35
CA ARG A 106 19.99 -33.39 -7.77
C ARG A 106 18.86 -32.96 -8.68
N ASP A 107 17.65 -32.84 -8.15
CA ASP A 107 16.45 -32.56 -8.94
C ASP A 107 15.87 -31.16 -8.73
N ARG A 108 16.49 -30.32 -7.91
CA ARG A 108 15.94 -28.96 -7.60
C ARG A 108 15.63 -28.16 -8.86
N VAL A 109 16.59 -28.07 -9.78
CA VAL A 109 16.44 -27.30 -11.01
C VAL A 109 15.42 -27.97 -11.95
N ASN A 110 15.40 -29.31 -12.04
CA ASN A 110 14.39 -30.03 -12.82
C ASN A 110 12.97 -29.78 -12.29
N LYS A 111 12.79 -29.89 -10.98
CA LYS A 111 11.51 -29.61 -10.30
C LYS A 111 11.06 -28.16 -10.57
N ALA A 112 11.97 -27.20 -10.46
CA ALA A 112 11.68 -25.79 -10.70
C ALA A 112 11.25 -25.54 -12.16
N LEU A 113 11.97 -26.11 -13.14
CA LEU A 113 11.61 -25.98 -14.54
C LEU A 113 10.26 -26.67 -14.85
N ALA A 114 9.99 -27.83 -14.27
CA ALA A 114 8.72 -28.53 -14.42
C ALA A 114 7.56 -27.72 -13.82
N LEU A 115 7.78 -27.11 -12.66
CA LEU A 115 6.79 -26.30 -11.94
C LEU A 115 6.23 -25.15 -12.80
N VAL A 116 7.08 -24.55 -13.66
CA VAL A 116 6.69 -23.44 -14.55
C VAL A 116 6.55 -23.85 -16.01
N GLY A 117 6.53 -25.17 -16.31
CA GLY A 117 6.31 -25.70 -17.66
C GLY A 117 7.46 -25.44 -18.64
N LEU A 118 8.72 -25.42 -18.16
CA LEU A 118 9.90 -25.14 -18.96
C LEU A 118 10.84 -26.35 -19.13
N SER A 119 10.41 -27.57 -18.78
CA SER A 119 11.25 -28.77 -18.87
C SER A 119 11.81 -28.99 -20.27
N ASP A 120 10.97 -28.90 -21.30
CA ASP A 120 11.36 -29.09 -22.71
C ASP A 120 12.22 -27.94 -23.28
N GLN A 121 12.28 -26.82 -22.56
CA GLN A 121 13.04 -25.63 -22.93
C GLN A 121 14.30 -25.46 -22.06
N ALA A 122 14.61 -26.41 -21.18
CA ALA A 122 15.69 -26.33 -20.21
C ALA A 122 17.05 -25.98 -20.83
N GLN A 123 17.34 -26.50 -22.02
CA GLN A 123 18.61 -26.30 -22.72
C GLN A 123 18.56 -25.11 -23.72
N LYS A 124 17.42 -24.44 -23.88
CA LYS A 124 17.34 -23.29 -24.76
C LYS A 124 18.05 -22.07 -24.12
N PRO A 125 18.86 -21.32 -24.85
CA PRO A 125 19.36 -20.03 -24.43
C PRO A 125 18.21 -19.09 -24.07
N VAL A 126 18.38 -18.26 -23.04
CA VAL A 126 17.34 -17.31 -22.59
C VAL A 126 16.87 -16.40 -23.71
N THR A 127 17.78 -15.94 -24.57
CA THR A 127 17.48 -15.10 -25.75
C THR A 127 16.54 -15.76 -26.77
N LYS A 128 16.40 -17.09 -26.73
CA LYS A 128 15.49 -17.85 -27.62
C LYS A 128 14.18 -18.24 -26.92
N LEU A 129 13.98 -17.89 -25.67
CA LEU A 129 12.73 -18.08 -24.94
C LEU A 129 11.75 -16.95 -25.30
N SER A 130 10.45 -17.25 -25.29
CA SER A 130 9.42 -16.22 -25.34
C SER A 130 9.47 -15.33 -24.08
N GLN A 131 8.93 -14.13 -24.15
CA GLN A 131 8.85 -13.23 -22.99
C GLN A 131 8.12 -13.88 -21.82
N ILE A 132 7.04 -14.63 -22.08
CA ILE A 132 6.31 -15.39 -21.07
C ILE A 132 7.22 -16.45 -20.41
N ALA A 133 7.98 -17.19 -21.22
CA ALA A 133 8.91 -18.20 -20.71
C ALA A 133 10.06 -17.57 -19.89
N GLN A 134 10.55 -16.41 -20.30
CA GLN A 134 11.55 -15.64 -19.53
C GLN A 134 10.96 -15.18 -18.19
N ARG A 135 9.73 -14.66 -18.19
CA ARG A 135 9.05 -14.23 -16.95
C ARG A 135 8.81 -15.40 -16.00
N ARG A 136 8.37 -16.56 -16.51
CA ARG A 136 8.23 -17.81 -15.74
C ARG A 136 9.56 -18.25 -15.14
N LEU A 137 10.65 -18.17 -15.91
CA LEU A 137 12.00 -18.52 -15.46
C LEU A 137 12.49 -17.57 -14.35
N ALA A 138 12.29 -16.27 -14.51
CA ALA A 138 12.64 -15.26 -13.51
C ALA A 138 11.85 -15.45 -12.21
N PHE A 139 10.55 -15.77 -12.31
CA PHE A 139 9.69 -16.02 -11.17
C PHE A 139 10.11 -17.28 -10.39
N VAL A 140 10.33 -18.41 -11.08
CA VAL A 140 10.72 -19.66 -10.42
C VAL A 140 12.11 -19.57 -9.80
N ARG A 141 13.00 -18.75 -10.36
CA ARG A 141 14.30 -18.46 -9.76
C ARG A 141 14.16 -17.88 -8.35
N VAL A 142 13.19 -16.98 -8.15
CA VAL A 142 12.92 -16.41 -6.82
C VAL A 142 12.31 -17.46 -5.89
N LEU A 143 11.38 -18.27 -6.37
CA LEU A 143 10.76 -19.35 -5.59
C LEU A 143 11.75 -20.41 -5.11
N MET A 144 12.82 -20.69 -5.87
CA MET A 144 13.82 -21.68 -5.52
C MET A 144 14.64 -21.33 -4.27
N GLY A 145 14.74 -20.03 -3.96
CA GLY A 145 15.41 -19.56 -2.75
C GLY A 145 14.52 -19.80 -1.53
N GLN A 146 15.11 -20.20 -0.42
CA GLN A 146 14.42 -20.28 0.87
C GLN A 146 14.38 -18.88 1.49
N HIS A 147 13.49 -18.03 0.98
CA HIS A 147 13.40 -16.63 1.40
C HIS A 147 12.36 -16.47 2.52
N ALA A 148 12.70 -15.72 3.55
CA ALA A 148 11.72 -15.28 4.55
C ALA A 148 10.76 -14.22 3.99
N VAL A 149 11.23 -13.43 3.01
CA VAL A 149 10.44 -12.40 2.33
C VAL A 149 10.60 -12.52 0.82
N MET A 150 9.50 -12.40 0.09
CA MET A 150 9.48 -12.26 -1.37
C MET A 150 8.90 -10.91 -1.76
N LEU A 151 9.61 -10.20 -2.63
CA LEU A 151 9.22 -8.92 -3.21
C LEU A 151 9.00 -9.12 -4.71
N LEU A 152 7.76 -8.94 -5.16
CA LEU A 152 7.36 -9.23 -6.54
C LEU A 152 6.86 -7.94 -7.21
N ASP A 153 7.71 -7.34 -8.06
CA ASP A 153 7.36 -6.14 -8.80
C ASP A 153 6.67 -6.50 -10.12
N GLN A 154 5.37 -6.19 -10.21
CA GLN A 154 4.49 -6.49 -11.34
C GLN A 154 4.68 -7.91 -11.88
N PRO A 155 4.47 -8.98 -11.08
CA PRO A 155 4.74 -10.35 -11.49
C PRO A 155 3.97 -10.75 -12.75
N THR A 156 2.78 -10.19 -12.97
CA THR A 156 1.94 -10.51 -14.12
C THR A 156 2.31 -9.76 -15.42
N LEU A 157 3.32 -8.90 -15.37
CA LEU A 157 3.77 -8.15 -16.54
C LEU A 157 4.22 -9.10 -17.67
N ARG A 158 3.73 -8.89 -18.90
CA ARG A 158 4.06 -9.68 -20.09
C ARG A 158 3.70 -11.17 -19.95
N THR A 159 2.62 -11.49 -19.23
CA THR A 159 2.13 -12.86 -19.03
C THR A 159 0.77 -13.07 -19.64
N ASP A 160 0.47 -14.33 -19.96
CA ASP A 160 -0.87 -14.81 -20.31
C ASP A 160 -1.69 -15.22 -19.07
N MET A 161 -2.97 -15.53 -19.26
CA MET A 161 -3.87 -15.90 -18.17
C MET A 161 -3.41 -17.17 -17.45
N ASP A 162 -2.92 -18.18 -18.18
CA ASP A 162 -2.43 -19.43 -17.61
C ASP A 162 -1.23 -19.17 -16.68
N THR A 163 -0.33 -18.27 -17.08
CA THR A 163 0.82 -17.88 -16.26
C THR A 163 0.39 -17.08 -15.03
N ARG A 164 -0.58 -16.19 -15.17
CA ARG A 164 -1.14 -15.43 -14.02
C ARG A 164 -1.77 -16.37 -13.00
N ASP A 165 -2.54 -17.36 -13.44
CA ASP A 165 -3.17 -18.35 -12.57
C ASP A 165 -2.13 -19.28 -11.92
N LEU A 166 -1.09 -19.66 -12.68
CA LEU A 166 0.04 -20.39 -12.13
C LEU A 166 0.75 -19.59 -11.03
N PHE A 167 1.05 -18.32 -11.27
CA PHE A 167 1.73 -17.45 -10.28
C PHE A 167 0.89 -17.25 -9.04
N ALA A 168 -0.43 -17.02 -9.18
CA ALA A 168 -1.31 -16.88 -8.03
C ALA A 168 -1.27 -18.13 -7.13
N ARG A 169 -1.34 -19.34 -7.71
CA ARG A 169 -1.23 -20.61 -6.95
C ARG A 169 0.10 -20.77 -6.26
N LEU A 170 1.22 -20.45 -6.93
CA LEU A 170 2.56 -20.59 -6.37
C LEU A 170 2.84 -19.57 -5.27
N ILE A 171 2.30 -18.35 -5.39
CA ILE A 171 2.35 -17.32 -4.37
C ILE A 171 1.58 -17.77 -3.12
N THR A 172 0.35 -18.26 -3.29
CA THR A 172 -0.45 -18.79 -2.18
C THR A 172 0.24 -19.96 -1.48
N GLN A 173 0.85 -20.87 -2.25
CA GLN A 173 1.62 -21.97 -1.69
C GLN A 173 2.81 -21.46 -0.87
N ALA A 174 3.64 -20.55 -1.41
CA ALA A 174 4.80 -19.99 -0.71
C ALA A 174 4.38 -19.26 0.59
N ALA A 175 3.25 -18.54 0.55
CA ALA A 175 2.68 -17.92 1.74
C ALA A 175 2.25 -18.95 2.78
N SER A 176 1.58 -20.04 2.37
CA SER A 176 1.18 -21.12 3.30
C SER A 176 2.37 -21.83 3.97
N GLU A 177 3.55 -21.75 3.37
CA GLU A 177 4.84 -22.23 3.91
C GLU A 177 5.52 -21.21 4.84
N GLY A 178 4.87 -20.04 5.08
CA GLY A 178 5.31 -19.01 6.02
C GLY A 178 6.10 -17.85 5.40
N THR A 179 6.25 -17.80 4.07
CA THR A 179 6.92 -16.68 3.40
C THR A 179 6.06 -15.42 3.46
N ALA A 180 6.63 -14.29 3.91
CA ALA A 180 6.01 -12.97 3.82
C ALA A 180 6.17 -12.44 2.38
N ILE A 181 5.07 -12.04 1.72
CA ILE A 181 5.12 -11.67 0.31
C ILE A 181 4.54 -10.26 0.10
N LEU A 182 5.31 -9.40 -0.54
CA LEU A 182 4.84 -8.10 -1.01
C LEU A 182 4.84 -8.09 -2.53
N ILE A 183 3.70 -7.72 -3.11
CA ILE A 183 3.48 -7.67 -4.56
C ILE A 183 3.14 -6.25 -4.95
N THR A 184 3.70 -5.73 -6.03
CA THR A 184 3.17 -4.52 -6.67
C THR A 184 2.37 -4.92 -7.91
N GLU A 185 1.18 -4.37 -8.08
CA GLU A 185 0.32 -4.66 -9.22
C GLU A 185 -0.60 -3.48 -9.56
N GLU A 186 -1.23 -3.58 -10.75
CA GLU A 186 -2.28 -2.65 -11.20
C GLU A 186 -3.63 -3.36 -11.36
N ASP A 187 -3.61 -4.68 -11.58
CA ASP A 187 -4.80 -5.51 -11.79
C ASP A 187 -5.35 -6.06 -10.47
N LEU A 188 -6.33 -5.33 -9.88
CA LEU A 188 -6.98 -5.72 -8.63
C LEU A 188 -7.71 -7.08 -8.74
N SER A 189 -8.19 -7.45 -9.94
CA SER A 189 -8.89 -8.72 -10.15
C SER A 189 -7.95 -9.92 -10.00
N TRP A 190 -6.69 -9.78 -10.39
CA TRP A 190 -5.68 -10.80 -10.18
C TRP A 190 -5.18 -10.82 -8.73
N VAL A 191 -4.97 -9.63 -8.14
CA VAL A 191 -4.55 -9.48 -6.74
C VAL A 191 -5.50 -10.22 -5.80
N SER A 192 -6.82 -10.14 -6.03
CA SER A 192 -7.82 -10.82 -5.19
C SER A 192 -7.71 -12.35 -5.18
N LYS A 193 -6.99 -12.97 -6.13
CA LYS A 193 -6.80 -14.42 -6.20
C LYS A 193 -5.75 -14.95 -5.22
N CYS A 194 -4.80 -14.13 -4.78
CA CYS A 194 -3.66 -14.59 -3.97
C CYS A 194 -3.26 -13.66 -2.81
N CYS A 195 -3.78 -12.46 -2.76
CA CYS A 195 -3.42 -11.50 -1.72
C CYS A 195 -4.44 -11.48 -0.58
N THR A 196 -3.98 -11.21 0.62
CA THR A 196 -4.81 -11.11 1.82
C THR A 196 -5.14 -9.66 2.17
N ARG A 197 -4.29 -8.73 1.75
CA ARG A 197 -4.42 -7.30 2.02
C ARG A 197 -3.93 -6.47 0.85
N VAL A 198 -4.58 -5.33 0.65
CA VAL A 198 -4.21 -4.31 -0.34
C VAL A 198 -3.77 -3.05 0.36
N VAL A 199 -2.74 -2.42 -0.16
CA VAL A 199 -2.25 -1.09 0.22
C VAL A 199 -2.26 -0.22 -1.03
N GLU A 200 -2.97 0.88 -0.99
CA GLU A 200 -3.03 1.83 -2.11
C GLU A 200 -1.92 2.87 -1.95
N LEU A 201 -1.16 3.05 -3.01
CA LEU A 201 -0.04 3.99 -3.06
C LEU A 201 -0.32 5.08 -4.09
N GLU A 202 -0.41 6.33 -3.63
CA GLU A 202 -0.60 7.52 -4.46
C GLU A 202 0.48 8.55 -4.12
N ASP A 203 1.10 9.12 -5.14
CA ASP A 203 2.15 10.14 -5.00
C ASP A 203 3.22 9.80 -3.95
N GLY A 204 3.62 8.53 -3.91
CA GLY A 204 4.62 8.02 -2.98
C GLY A 204 4.14 7.85 -1.55
N ARG A 205 2.85 7.93 -1.26
CA ARG A 205 2.26 7.78 0.07
C ARG A 205 1.19 6.71 0.09
N VAL A 206 1.05 6.06 1.24
CA VAL A 206 -0.06 5.14 1.46
C VAL A 206 -1.33 5.98 1.65
N SER A 207 -2.27 5.86 0.71
CA SER A 207 -3.57 6.53 0.77
C SER A 207 -4.62 5.66 1.48
N ASN A 208 -4.53 4.33 1.34
CA ASN A 208 -5.49 3.41 1.92
C ASN A 208 -4.85 2.04 2.18
N SER A 209 -5.47 1.24 3.08
CA SER A 209 -5.09 -0.15 3.29
C SER A 209 -6.30 -0.95 3.77
N TYR A 210 -6.58 -2.09 3.14
CA TYR A 210 -7.74 -2.93 3.45
C TYR A 210 -7.45 -4.42 3.22
N ALA A 211 -8.14 -5.28 3.99
CA ALA A 211 -8.11 -6.72 3.80
C ALA A 211 -8.99 -7.15 2.62
N LEU A 212 -8.59 -8.21 1.92
CA LEU A 212 -9.41 -8.85 0.89
C LEU A 212 -10.21 -9.99 1.51
N GLU A 213 -11.51 -10.04 1.24
CA GLU A 213 -12.37 -11.15 1.65
C GLU A 213 -12.02 -12.38 0.81
N GLY A 214 -11.49 -13.46 1.45
CA GLY A 214 -11.17 -14.73 0.77
C GLY A 214 -9.75 -15.27 1.00
N GLY A 215 -8.86 -14.53 1.58
CA GLY A 215 -7.52 -15.02 1.95
C GLY A 215 -7.57 -15.91 3.20
N GLN A 216 -7.24 -17.20 3.08
CA GLN A 216 -7.09 -18.09 4.24
C GLN A 216 -5.81 -17.74 5.01
N GLY A 217 -5.96 -17.04 6.11
CA GLY A 217 -4.89 -16.79 7.08
C GLY A 217 -5.46 -16.17 8.35
N ASP A 218 -5.27 -16.82 9.50
CA ASP A 218 -5.53 -16.29 10.84
C ASP A 218 -4.52 -15.17 11.17
N ALA A 219 -4.60 -14.04 10.49
CA ALA A 219 -3.98 -12.81 10.94
C ALA A 219 -5.02 -12.03 11.76
N PRO A 220 -4.62 -11.33 12.86
CA PRO A 220 -5.56 -10.48 13.59
C PRO A 220 -6.20 -9.53 12.58
N ALA A 221 -7.53 -9.58 12.48
CA ALA A 221 -8.31 -8.83 11.53
C ALA A 221 -7.89 -7.35 11.60
N PRO A 222 -7.33 -6.78 10.53
CA PRO A 222 -7.23 -5.34 10.47
C PRO A 222 -8.67 -4.80 10.52
N GLU A 223 -8.88 -3.75 11.30
CA GLU A 223 -10.17 -3.06 11.33
C GLU A 223 -10.64 -2.89 9.89
N ARG A 224 -11.84 -3.41 9.61
CA ARG A 224 -12.50 -3.29 8.30
C ARG A 224 -12.53 -1.81 7.94
N LEU A 225 -11.65 -1.39 7.06
CA LEU A 225 -11.83 -0.13 6.35
C LEU A 225 -12.91 -0.36 5.29
N VAL A 226 -14.14 -0.42 5.74
CA VAL A 226 -15.32 -0.18 4.91
C VAL A 226 -15.04 1.13 4.17
N PRO A 227 -15.30 1.25 2.84
CA PRO A 227 -15.23 2.56 2.20
C PRO A 227 -16.01 3.53 3.10
N PHE A 228 -15.23 4.43 3.75
CA PHE A 228 -15.78 5.20 4.84
C PHE A 228 -16.71 6.24 4.24
N LYS A 229 -17.99 5.89 4.18
CA LYS A 229 -19.05 6.82 3.85
C LYS A 229 -19.72 7.29 5.14
N VAL A 230 -19.96 8.56 5.24
CA VAL A 230 -20.74 9.10 6.35
C VAL A 230 -22.23 8.97 6.01
N PRO A 231 -22.97 8.08 6.72
CA PRO A 231 -24.39 7.96 6.47
C PRO A 231 -25.14 9.16 7.04
N ALA A 232 -26.01 9.75 6.25
CA ALA A 232 -26.91 10.81 6.68
C ALA A 232 -28.29 10.63 6.07
N ARG A 233 -29.31 11.18 6.71
CA ARG A 233 -30.70 11.12 6.27
C ARG A 233 -31.12 12.45 5.68
N LYS A 234 -31.68 12.40 4.49
CA LYS A 234 -32.34 13.53 3.85
C LYS A 234 -33.70 13.05 3.36
N GLU A 235 -34.79 13.62 3.92
CA GLU A 235 -36.15 13.13 3.70
C GLU A 235 -36.27 11.62 4.02
N ASP A 236 -36.76 10.81 3.08
CA ASP A 236 -36.89 9.35 3.22
C ASP A 236 -35.70 8.56 2.66
N ARG A 237 -34.57 9.21 2.37
CA ARG A 237 -33.37 8.57 1.78
C ARG A 237 -32.19 8.57 2.73
N ILE A 238 -31.44 7.48 2.73
CA ILE A 238 -30.12 7.42 3.36
C ILE A 238 -29.08 7.78 2.29
N MET A 239 -28.43 8.92 2.50
CA MET A 239 -27.30 9.37 1.68
C MET A 239 -26.00 8.87 2.29
N LEU A 240 -25.03 8.53 1.45
CA LEU A 240 -23.69 8.08 1.87
C LEU A 240 -22.66 9.05 1.30
N PHE A 241 -22.19 9.98 2.13
CA PHE A 241 -21.24 11.02 1.73
C PHE A 241 -19.79 10.55 1.84
N ASP A 242 -18.98 10.87 0.84
CA ASP A 242 -17.54 10.80 0.99
C ASP A 242 -17.03 11.87 1.95
N PRO A 243 -16.04 11.57 2.83
CA PRO A 243 -15.46 12.60 3.69
C PRO A 243 -14.97 13.83 2.92
N GLY A 244 -14.41 13.65 1.72
CA GLY A 244 -13.95 14.76 0.89
C GLY A 244 -15.05 15.69 0.37
N GLU A 245 -16.32 15.22 0.31
CA GLU A 245 -17.47 16.04 -0.11
C GLU A 245 -18.01 16.93 1.02
N LEU A 246 -17.64 16.59 2.28
CA LEU A 246 -18.12 17.31 3.45
C LEU A 246 -17.27 18.54 3.71
N LEU A 247 -17.92 19.71 3.80
CA LEU A 247 -17.30 20.97 4.21
C LEU A 247 -17.12 21.01 5.74
N PHE A 248 -18.21 20.72 6.45
CA PHE A 248 -18.21 20.66 7.91
C PHE A 248 -19.40 19.85 8.44
N ALA A 249 -19.32 19.46 9.70
CA ALA A 249 -20.44 18.96 10.49
C ALA A 249 -20.70 19.88 11.67
N THR A 250 -21.97 20.10 11.99
CA THR A 250 -22.38 20.96 13.12
C THR A 250 -23.46 20.28 13.95
N SER A 251 -23.53 20.61 15.22
CA SER A 251 -24.62 20.20 16.10
C SER A 251 -25.67 21.30 16.18
N ARG A 252 -26.91 21.00 15.71
CA ARG A 252 -28.06 21.90 15.76
C ARG A 252 -29.27 21.13 16.31
N ASP A 253 -29.91 21.65 17.35
CA ASP A 253 -31.13 21.09 17.98
C ASP A 253 -30.95 19.61 18.37
N GLY A 254 -29.81 19.25 18.91
CA GLY A 254 -29.52 17.88 19.36
C GLY A 254 -29.24 16.88 18.23
N LYS A 255 -29.23 17.33 16.98
CA LYS A 255 -28.88 16.51 15.80
C LYS A 255 -27.58 16.97 15.18
N THR A 256 -26.84 16.06 14.59
CA THR A 256 -25.66 16.40 13.80
C THR A 256 -26.06 16.61 12.35
N VAL A 257 -25.75 17.78 11.82
CA VAL A 257 -26.01 18.19 10.44
C VAL A 257 -24.69 18.17 9.68
N LEU A 258 -24.66 17.50 8.56
CA LEU A 258 -23.56 17.47 7.60
C LEU A 258 -23.83 18.50 6.50
N ARG A 259 -22.83 19.30 6.14
CA ARG A 259 -22.89 20.27 5.04
C ARG A 259 -21.90 19.88 3.95
N THR A 260 -22.41 19.81 2.73
CA THR A 260 -21.61 19.73 1.49
C THR A 260 -21.71 21.05 0.72
N ALA A 261 -21.02 21.17 -0.39
CA ALA A 261 -21.12 22.35 -1.27
C ALA A 261 -22.51 22.56 -1.87
N SER A 262 -23.37 21.52 -1.92
CA SER A 262 -24.67 21.56 -2.60
C SER A 262 -25.86 21.32 -1.66
N GLU A 263 -25.68 20.69 -0.50
CA GLU A 263 -26.80 20.26 0.32
C GLU A 263 -26.46 20.05 1.81
N GLU A 264 -27.50 19.98 2.62
CA GLU A 264 -27.45 19.59 4.04
C GLU A 264 -28.18 18.27 4.26
N ALA A 265 -27.66 17.44 5.16
CA ALA A 265 -28.28 16.19 5.58
C ALA A 265 -28.03 15.94 7.08
N THR A 266 -28.93 15.25 7.75
CA THR A 266 -28.77 14.93 9.19
C THR A 266 -28.23 13.52 9.37
N THR A 267 -27.30 13.34 10.34
CA THR A 267 -26.81 12.02 10.72
C THR A 267 -27.15 11.67 12.15
N ASN A 268 -27.27 10.37 12.44
CA ASN A 268 -27.46 9.85 13.79
C ASN A 268 -26.14 9.79 14.58
N LEU A 269 -25.00 10.03 13.92
CA LEU A 269 -23.70 10.07 14.56
C LEU A 269 -23.53 11.39 15.32
N THR A 270 -23.02 11.33 16.53
CA THR A 270 -22.64 12.52 17.29
C THR A 270 -21.39 13.17 16.68
N LEU A 271 -21.15 14.46 16.94
CA LEU A 271 -19.92 15.13 16.51
C LEU A 271 -18.65 14.43 17.04
N GLN A 272 -18.71 13.85 18.23
CA GLN A 272 -17.58 13.13 18.83
C GLN A 272 -17.31 11.80 18.09
N GLU A 273 -18.35 11.06 17.73
CA GLU A 273 -18.22 9.85 16.93
C GLU A 273 -17.71 10.16 15.52
N LEU A 274 -18.17 11.27 14.91
CA LEU A 274 -17.66 11.74 13.64
C LEU A 274 -16.19 12.17 13.73
N GLU A 275 -15.80 12.91 14.78
CA GLU A 275 -14.43 13.29 15.05
C GLU A 275 -13.52 12.05 15.11
N GLY A 276 -13.90 11.02 15.89
CA GLY A 276 -13.15 9.76 15.99
C GLY A 276 -13.04 9.03 14.65
N ARG A 277 -14.14 8.97 13.88
CA ARG A 277 -14.16 8.31 12.56
C ARG A 277 -13.43 9.07 11.47
N LEU A 278 -13.37 10.42 11.55
CA LEU A 278 -12.73 11.30 10.57
C LEU A 278 -11.30 11.69 10.96
N THR A 279 -10.80 11.17 12.07
CA THR A 279 -9.39 11.36 12.49
C THR A 279 -8.44 10.90 11.38
N GLY A 280 -7.48 11.75 11.03
CA GLY A 280 -6.51 11.49 9.95
C GLY A 280 -7.02 11.73 8.53
N ARG A 281 -8.28 12.21 8.36
CA ARG A 281 -8.91 12.49 7.06
C ARG A 281 -9.09 14.00 6.77
N GLY A 282 -8.27 14.84 7.40
CA GLY A 282 -8.31 16.29 7.19
C GLY A 282 -9.38 17.04 7.99
N PHE A 283 -10.11 16.37 8.88
CA PHE A 283 -11.09 17.03 9.74
C PHE A 283 -10.48 17.53 11.03
N PHE A 284 -10.93 18.72 11.45
CA PHE A 284 -10.45 19.43 12.61
C PHE A 284 -11.61 19.98 13.44
N LYS A 285 -11.56 19.83 14.76
CA LYS A 285 -12.56 20.37 15.67
C LYS A 285 -12.32 21.85 15.93
N ALA A 286 -12.92 22.68 15.12
CA ALA A 286 -12.79 24.14 15.22
C ALA A 286 -13.48 24.72 16.47
N HIS A 287 -14.62 24.14 16.86
CA HIS A 287 -15.41 24.56 18.00
C HIS A 287 -16.19 23.37 18.59
N ARG A 288 -16.70 23.48 19.82
CA ARG A 288 -17.53 22.44 20.45
C ARG A 288 -18.72 21.95 19.59
N ALA A 289 -19.20 22.82 18.70
CA ALA A 289 -20.31 22.55 17.81
C ALA A 289 -19.92 22.37 16.33
N TYR A 290 -18.64 22.45 15.98
CA TYR A 290 -18.18 22.38 14.59
C TYR A 290 -16.98 21.49 14.40
N LEU A 291 -17.10 20.53 13.49
CA LEU A 291 -16.03 19.71 12.94
C LEU A 291 -15.85 20.08 11.46
N VAL A 292 -14.70 20.62 11.07
CA VAL A 292 -14.46 21.26 9.77
C VAL A 292 -13.45 20.45 8.96
N ASN A 293 -13.66 20.30 7.69
CA ASN A 293 -12.69 19.75 6.76
C ASN A 293 -11.68 20.84 6.38
N LEU A 294 -10.44 20.67 6.79
CA LEU A 294 -9.37 21.64 6.55
C LEU A 294 -9.02 21.81 5.06
N GLN A 295 -9.37 20.84 4.21
CA GLN A 295 -9.16 20.94 2.76
C GLN A 295 -10.03 22.02 2.13
N HIS A 296 -11.14 22.37 2.78
CA HIS A 296 -12.07 23.42 2.34
C HIS A 296 -11.92 24.73 3.11
N VAL A 297 -10.86 24.89 3.89
CA VAL A 297 -10.56 26.15 4.58
C VAL A 297 -9.69 27.03 3.70
N LYS A 298 -10.25 28.19 3.28
CA LYS A 298 -9.59 29.20 2.45
C LYS A 298 -8.71 30.13 3.27
N ALA A 299 -9.18 30.55 4.46
CA ALA A 299 -8.49 31.53 5.29
C ALA A 299 -8.83 31.38 6.78
N VAL A 300 -7.90 31.80 7.63
CA VAL A 300 -8.11 32.04 9.06
C VAL A 300 -8.19 33.56 9.27
N ILE A 301 -9.34 34.03 9.70
CA ILE A 301 -9.60 35.48 9.87
C ILE A 301 -9.61 35.83 11.36
N GLN A 302 -8.82 36.81 11.75
CA GLN A 302 -8.84 37.38 13.10
C GLN A 302 -9.81 38.55 13.15
N PHE A 303 -10.92 38.42 13.88
CA PHE A 303 -11.90 39.51 14.08
C PHE A 303 -11.50 40.46 15.22
N THR A 304 -10.98 39.92 16.30
CA THR A 304 -10.48 40.70 17.46
C THR A 304 -9.20 40.04 17.97
N ARG A 305 -8.54 40.69 18.97
CA ARG A 305 -7.32 40.13 19.60
C ARG A 305 -7.46 38.70 20.13
N ASN A 306 -8.72 38.20 20.33
CA ASN A 306 -8.98 36.90 20.93
C ASN A 306 -10.08 36.11 20.19
N SER A 307 -10.51 36.49 18.98
CA SER A 307 -11.58 35.86 18.24
C SER A 307 -11.11 35.56 16.83
N TYR A 308 -11.14 34.27 16.44
CA TYR A 308 -10.72 33.76 15.14
C TYR A 308 -11.88 33.02 14.49
N THR A 309 -11.90 33.05 13.17
CA THR A 309 -12.92 32.39 12.36
C THR A 309 -12.27 31.75 11.14
N LEU A 310 -12.71 30.55 10.76
CA LEU A 310 -12.33 29.90 9.53
C LEU A 310 -13.27 30.32 8.42
N GLN A 311 -12.74 30.78 7.30
CA GLN A 311 -13.50 31.02 6.07
C GLN A 311 -13.35 29.82 5.17
N LEU A 312 -14.48 29.27 4.71
CA LEU A 312 -14.48 28.14 3.78
C LEU A 312 -14.43 28.64 2.33
N ASP A 313 -14.07 27.73 1.41
CA ASP A 313 -13.99 27.97 -0.03
C ASP A 313 -15.32 27.73 -0.77
N ASP A 314 -16.43 27.65 -0.02
CA ASP A 314 -17.76 27.50 -0.59
C ASP A 314 -18.32 28.81 -1.19
N LYS A 315 -19.39 28.69 -1.98
CA LYS A 315 -20.02 29.85 -2.64
C LYS A 315 -20.54 30.89 -1.66
N GLU A 316 -20.89 30.49 -0.44
CA GLU A 316 -21.47 31.33 0.60
C GLU A 316 -20.36 31.94 1.50
N GLU A 317 -19.08 31.61 1.26
CA GLU A 317 -17.93 31.99 2.11
C GLU A 317 -18.23 31.75 3.59
N THR A 318 -18.72 30.54 3.90
CA THR A 318 -19.20 30.19 5.24
C THR A 318 -18.13 30.44 6.30
N MET A 319 -18.54 31.11 7.37
CA MET A 319 -17.67 31.48 8.48
C MET A 319 -17.89 30.55 9.68
N ILE A 320 -16.87 29.83 10.10
CA ILE A 320 -16.90 28.88 11.22
C ILE A 320 -16.13 29.43 12.41
N PRO A 321 -16.73 29.58 13.59
CA PRO A 321 -16.01 30.08 14.76
C PRO A 321 -14.92 29.11 15.21
N LEU A 322 -13.77 29.66 15.57
CA LEU A 322 -12.62 28.90 16.08
C LEU A 322 -12.44 29.17 17.58
N SER A 323 -12.40 28.11 18.40
CA SER A 323 -12.15 28.28 19.82
C SER A 323 -10.68 28.65 20.08
N LYS A 324 -10.39 29.30 21.22
CA LYS A 324 -9.02 29.69 21.60
C LYS A 324 -8.06 28.51 21.70
N GLN A 325 -8.56 27.35 22.14
CA GLN A 325 -7.77 26.14 22.23
C GLN A 325 -7.50 25.58 20.84
N SER A 326 -8.55 25.47 20.02
CA SER A 326 -8.44 24.96 18.62
C SER A 326 -7.57 25.89 17.76
N GLU A 327 -7.55 27.22 18.02
CA GLU A 327 -6.65 28.15 17.31
C GLU A 327 -5.16 27.79 17.57
N LYS A 328 -4.79 27.53 18.81
CA LYS A 328 -3.41 27.14 19.14
C LYS A 328 -3.01 25.81 18.50
N GLU A 329 -3.94 24.84 18.52
CA GLU A 329 -3.74 23.53 17.91
C GLU A 329 -3.62 23.65 16.39
N LEU A 330 -4.48 24.44 15.75
CA LEU A 330 -4.45 24.68 14.31
C LEU A 330 -3.17 25.40 13.87
N ARG A 331 -2.73 26.38 14.64
CA ARG A 331 -1.47 27.12 14.42
C ARG A 331 -0.27 26.17 14.49
N ALA A 332 -0.24 25.29 15.49
CA ALA A 332 0.81 24.27 15.60
C ALA A 332 0.78 23.26 14.44
N LEU A 333 -0.42 22.92 13.96
CA LEU A 333 -0.62 21.96 12.86
C LEU A 333 -0.19 22.54 11.51
N LEU A 334 -0.56 23.79 11.20
CA LEU A 334 -0.34 24.45 9.90
C LEU A 334 0.93 25.31 9.85
N GLY A 335 1.55 25.63 10.99
CA GLY A 335 2.83 26.34 11.05
C GLY A 335 2.79 27.84 10.69
N TYR A 336 1.68 28.56 10.98
CA TYR A 336 1.53 30.00 10.70
C TYR A 336 1.59 30.87 11.94
#